data_f5229a4e0c622bf834f22559855ab42e
#
_entry.id   f5229a4e0c622bf834f22559855ab42e
#
_cell.length_a   1.000
_cell.length_b   1.000
_cell.length_c   1.000
_cell.angle_alpha   90.00
_cell.angle_beta   90.00
_cell.angle_gamma   90.00
#
_symmetry.space_group_name_H-M   'P 1'
#
loop_
_entity.id
_entity.type
_entity.pdbx_description
1 polymer ?
#
loop_
_entity_poly.entity_id
_entity_poly.type
_entity_poly.pdbx_seq_one_letter_code
_entity_poly.pdbx_strand_id
1 'polypeptide(L)'
;MAGIGTGGTIMGTGRRLKVYNPDIQIIGVQPAYPFHGIEGLKHIESSIKPGIFDETFLDRTIFVETEPAYEMTKRLAREEGILAGQSCGAALHAALELAKELEEGVIVVIFPDGGEKYLTTAPYKDL
;
A
#
# COMPACT_ATOMS: atom_id res chain seq x y z
N MET A 1 4.67 0.61 6.60
CA MET A 1 4.35 0.82 5.17
C MET A 1 2.85 0.73 4.97
N ALA A 2 2.27 1.65 4.24
CA ALA A 2 0.84 1.65 3.93
C ALA A 2 0.56 2.36 2.61
N GLY A 3 -0.54 1.95 1.96
CA GLY A 3 -1.06 2.64 0.78
C GLY A 3 -1.62 4.02 1.13
N ILE A 4 -1.55 4.95 0.18
CA ILE A 4 -2.01 6.32 0.34
C ILE A 4 -3.31 6.53 -0.42
N GLY A 5 -4.40 6.70 0.31
CA GLY A 5 -5.69 7.18 -0.21
C GLY A 5 -5.89 8.62 0.24
N THR A 6 -6.58 8.82 1.37
CA THR A 6 -6.72 10.14 1.98
C THR A 6 -5.45 10.59 2.71
N GLY A 7 -4.57 9.65 3.02
CA GLY A 7 -3.38 9.90 3.84
C GLY A 7 -3.58 9.69 5.33
N GLY A 8 -4.81 9.42 5.76
CA GLY A 8 -5.12 9.27 7.19
C GLY A 8 -4.34 8.17 7.88
N THR A 9 -4.30 6.99 7.28
CA THR A 9 -3.58 5.84 7.85
C THR A 9 -2.09 6.14 7.99
N ILE A 10 -1.44 6.54 6.90
CA ILE A 10 0.02 6.75 6.90
C ILE A 10 0.43 7.95 7.77
N MET A 11 -0.32 9.04 7.72
CA MET A 11 -0.01 10.23 8.51
C MET A 11 -0.23 9.99 10.00
N GLY A 12 -1.41 9.51 10.38
CA GLY A 12 -1.77 9.28 11.78
C GLY A 12 -0.88 8.22 12.44
N THR A 13 -0.82 7.05 11.82
CA THR A 13 -0.01 5.93 12.33
C THR A 13 1.48 6.27 12.32
N GLY A 14 1.96 6.86 11.23
CA GLY A 14 3.36 7.20 11.07
C GLY A 14 3.83 8.21 12.12
N ARG A 15 3.06 9.26 12.35
CA ARG A 15 3.38 10.27 13.37
C ARG A 15 3.44 9.65 14.75
N ARG A 16 2.48 8.77 15.07
CA ARG A 16 2.47 8.10 16.38
C ARG A 16 3.66 7.15 16.55
N LEU A 17 3.98 6.38 15.52
CA LEU A 17 5.14 5.48 15.58
C LEU A 17 6.44 6.24 15.79
N LYS A 18 6.62 7.39 15.14
CA LYS A 18 7.83 8.20 15.31
C LYS A 18 7.95 8.83 16.70
N VAL A 19 6.84 8.97 17.44
CA VAL A 19 6.89 9.36 18.85
C VAL A 19 7.58 8.28 19.69
N TYR A 20 7.28 7.01 19.39
CA TYR A 20 7.90 5.88 20.10
C TYR A 20 9.34 5.61 19.65
N ASN A 21 9.58 5.73 18.35
CA ASN A 21 10.91 5.50 17.78
C ASN A 21 11.10 6.39 16.54
N PRO A 22 11.86 7.51 16.68
CA PRO A 22 12.10 8.42 15.55
C PRO A 22 12.83 7.79 14.36
N ASP A 23 13.50 6.66 14.56
CA ASP A 23 14.26 5.96 13.51
C ASP A 23 13.38 5.05 12.63
N ILE A 24 12.12 4.85 13.00
CA ILE A 24 11.19 4.08 12.16
C ILE A 24 11.01 4.77 10.80
N GLN A 25 11.21 4.00 9.73
CA GLN A 25 10.97 4.48 8.38
C GLN A 25 9.47 4.41 8.05
N ILE A 26 8.90 5.52 7.64
CA ILE A 26 7.49 5.62 7.22
C ILE A 26 7.45 5.69 5.70
N ILE A 27 6.93 4.63 5.09
CA ILE A 27 6.97 4.46 3.64
C ILE A 27 5.54 4.37 3.10
N GLY A 28 5.21 5.29 2.21
CA GLY A 28 3.93 5.34 1.53
C GLY A 28 3.95 4.60 0.20
N VAL A 29 2.78 4.09 -0.20
CA VAL A 29 2.62 3.39 -1.47
C VAL A 29 1.54 4.08 -2.28
N GLN A 30 1.85 4.42 -3.52
CA GLN A 30 0.93 5.06 -4.46
C GLN A 30 0.82 4.26 -5.75
N PRO A 31 -0.31 4.39 -6.48
CA PRO A 31 -0.37 3.90 -7.86
C PRO A 31 0.67 4.62 -8.72
N ALA A 32 1.28 3.89 -9.66
CA ALA A 32 2.32 4.44 -10.54
C ALA A 32 1.77 5.45 -11.54
N TYR A 33 0.48 5.31 -11.92
CA TYR A 33 -0.14 6.13 -12.96
C TYR A 33 -1.47 6.71 -12.49
N PRO A 34 -1.94 7.86 -13.07
CA PRO A 34 -3.26 8.43 -12.78
C PRO A 34 -4.40 7.45 -13.05
N PHE A 35 -4.33 6.72 -14.17
CA PHE A 35 -5.26 5.63 -14.46
C PHE A 35 -4.73 4.33 -13.86
N HIS A 36 -5.44 3.81 -12.88
CA HIS A 36 -5.06 2.58 -12.19
C HIS A 36 -6.32 1.85 -11.69
N GLY A 37 -6.17 0.57 -11.41
CA GLY A 37 -7.23 -0.27 -10.87
C GLY A 37 -7.03 -0.62 -9.39
N ILE A 38 -6.21 0.14 -8.66
CA ILE A 38 -5.93 -0.09 -7.25
C ILE A 38 -6.92 0.73 -6.43
N GLU A 39 -8.10 0.17 -6.18
CA GLU A 39 -9.14 0.88 -5.45
C GLU A 39 -8.71 1.21 -4.02
N GLY A 40 -9.05 2.40 -3.57
CA GLY A 40 -8.69 2.92 -2.26
C GLY A 40 -7.41 3.73 -2.25
N LEU A 41 -6.56 3.64 -3.27
CA LEU A 41 -5.35 4.43 -3.39
C LEU A 41 -5.53 5.58 -4.38
N LYS A 42 -4.73 6.63 -4.20
CA LYS A 42 -4.70 7.81 -5.05
C LYS A 42 -3.30 8.05 -5.61
N HIS A 43 -3.25 8.37 -6.90
CA HIS A 43 -2.07 8.96 -7.50
C HIS A 43 -2.09 10.45 -7.12
N ILE A 44 -1.33 10.83 -6.11
CA ILE A 44 -1.46 12.14 -5.45
C ILE A 44 -1.22 13.31 -6.40
N GLU A 45 -0.22 13.21 -7.27
CA GLU A 45 0.13 14.28 -8.22
C GLU A 45 -1.03 14.65 -9.15
N SER A 46 -1.86 13.66 -9.55
CA SER A 46 -3.00 13.86 -10.47
C SER A 46 -4.34 14.01 -9.76
N SER A 47 -4.36 13.99 -8.43
CA SER A 47 -5.57 14.05 -7.61
C SER A 47 -5.62 15.35 -6.84
N ILE A 48 -6.80 15.65 -6.27
CA ILE A 48 -6.90 16.71 -5.27
C ILE A 48 -6.19 16.21 -4.01
N LYS A 49 -5.13 16.91 -3.62
CA LYS A 49 -4.33 16.52 -2.46
C LYS A 49 -5.15 16.69 -1.18
N PRO A 50 -5.32 15.62 -0.38
CA PRO A 50 -5.99 15.75 0.92
C PRO A 50 -5.25 16.72 1.84
N GLY A 51 -6.00 17.54 2.57
CA GLY A 51 -5.41 18.56 3.45
C GLY A 51 -4.57 18.00 4.59
N ILE A 52 -4.84 16.78 5.03
CA ILE A 52 -4.07 16.12 6.09
C ILE A 52 -2.80 15.46 5.58
N PHE A 53 -2.64 15.29 4.26
CA PHE A 53 -1.50 14.61 3.69
C PHE A 53 -0.32 15.55 3.48
N ASP A 54 0.80 15.19 4.07
CA ASP A 54 2.08 15.88 3.93
C ASP A 54 3.14 14.88 3.45
N GLU A 55 3.45 14.93 2.18
CA GLU A 55 4.42 13.99 1.59
C GLU A 55 5.85 14.21 2.09
N THR A 56 6.16 15.38 2.64
CA THR A 56 7.48 15.65 3.22
C THR A 56 7.72 14.89 4.52
N PHE A 57 6.63 14.42 5.16
CA PHE A 57 6.72 13.60 6.36
C PHE A 57 7.20 12.18 6.06
N LEU A 58 6.93 11.66 4.87
CA LEU A 58 7.31 10.30 4.48
C LEU A 58 8.81 10.18 4.26
N ASP A 59 9.39 9.09 4.74
CA ASP A 59 10.80 8.79 4.48
C ASP A 59 11.00 8.34 3.03
N ARG A 60 9.99 7.67 2.46
CA ARG A 60 10.02 7.21 1.07
C ARG A 60 8.59 6.98 0.56
N THR A 61 8.42 7.13 -0.75
CA THR A 61 7.20 6.73 -1.47
C THR A 61 7.58 5.74 -2.56
N ILE A 62 6.86 4.63 -2.62
CA ILE A 62 7.03 3.60 -3.65
C ILE A 62 5.78 3.59 -4.53
N PHE A 63 6.00 3.62 -5.84
CA PHE A 63 4.92 3.60 -6.83
C PHE A 63 4.75 2.18 -7.38
N VAL A 64 3.50 1.72 -7.46
CA VAL A 64 3.16 0.36 -7.87
C VAL A 64 2.19 0.39 -9.04
N GLU A 65 2.44 -0.42 -10.06
CA GLU A 65 1.54 -0.60 -11.18
C GLU A 65 0.38 -1.53 -10.81
N THR A 66 -0.73 -1.41 -11.53
CA THR A 66 -1.96 -2.18 -11.24
C THR A 66 -1.74 -3.69 -11.36
N GLU A 67 -1.10 -4.16 -12.43
CA GLU A 67 -0.92 -5.61 -12.65
C GLU A 67 -0.08 -6.29 -11.57
N PRO A 68 1.08 -5.76 -11.17
CA PRO A 68 1.81 -6.31 -10.03
C PRO A 68 1.01 -6.32 -8.73
N ALA A 69 0.21 -5.28 -8.48
CA ALA A 69 -0.67 -5.22 -7.31
C ALA A 69 -1.71 -6.34 -7.32
N TYR A 70 -2.35 -6.56 -8.48
CA TYR A 70 -3.34 -7.62 -8.66
C TYR A 70 -2.71 -9.01 -8.49
N GLU A 71 -1.56 -9.24 -9.10
CA GLU A 71 -0.88 -10.52 -8.98
C GLU A 71 -0.50 -10.81 -7.52
N MET A 72 -0.02 -9.81 -6.81
CA MET A 72 0.32 -9.98 -5.39
C MET A 72 -0.93 -10.23 -4.54
N THR A 73 -2.06 -9.58 -4.86
CA THR A 73 -3.34 -9.82 -4.19
C THR A 73 -3.78 -11.28 -4.34
N LYS A 74 -3.66 -11.84 -5.54
CA LYS A 74 -3.98 -13.25 -5.80
C LYS A 74 -3.03 -14.20 -5.08
N ARG A 75 -1.74 -13.91 -5.12
CA ARG A 75 -0.73 -14.73 -4.42
C ARG A 75 -0.97 -14.76 -2.92
N LEU A 76 -1.33 -13.61 -2.33
CA LEU A 76 -1.64 -13.52 -0.91
C LEU A 76 -2.80 -14.45 -0.55
N ALA A 77 -3.85 -14.49 -1.37
CA ALA A 77 -4.99 -15.38 -1.17
C ALA A 77 -4.59 -16.85 -1.34
N ARG A 78 -3.84 -17.20 -2.38
CA ARG A 78 -3.48 -18.58 -2.70
C ARG A 78 -2.39 -19.17 -1.79
N GLU A 79 -1.37 -18.38 -1.48
CA GLU A 79 -0.19 -18.86 -0.76
C GLU A 79 -0.34 -18.72 0.76
N GLU A 80 -1.02 -17.67 1.21
CA GLU A 80 -1.13 -17.35 2.64
C GLU A 80 -2.56 -17.49 3.19
N GLY A 81 -3.55 -17.72 2.32
CA GLY A 81 -4.94 -17.83 2.73
C GLY A 81 -5.54 -16.51 3.21
N ILE A 82 -4.97 -15.39 2.82
CA ILE A 82 -5.42 -14.06 3.23
C ILE A 82 -6.17 -13.40 2.07
N LEU A 83 -7.47 -13.22 2.23
CA LEU A 83 -8.31 -12.54 1.25
C LEU A 83 -8.32 -11.04 1.56
N ALA A 84 -7.60 -10.27 0.79
CA ALA A 84 -7.40 -8.83 1.00
C ALA A 84 -7.75 -8.01 -0.24
N GLY A 85 -7.90 -6.70 -0.08
CA GLY A 85 -8.18 -5.80 -1.21
C GLY A 85 -6.95 -5.52 -2.08
N GLN A 86 -7.17 -4.87 -3.23
CA GLN A 86 -6.10 -4.57 -4.18
C GLN A 86 -5.02 -3.66 -3.59
N SER A 87 -5.40 -2.74 -2.72
CA SER A 87 -4.43 -1.85 -2.06
C SER A 87 -3.48 -2.62 -1.14
N CYS A 88 -3.94 -3.74 -0.57
CA CYS A 88 -3.09 -4.64 0.21
C CYS A 88 -2.04 -5.31 -0.65
N GLY A 89 -2.44 -5.76 -1.85
CA GLY A 89 -1.51 -6.33 -2.84
C GLY A 89 -0.47 -5.31 -3.28
N ALA A 90 -0.87 -4.07 -3.51
CA ALA A 90 0.05 -2.99 -3.85
C ALA A 90 1.07 -2.76 -2.73
N ALA A 91 0.61 -2.64 -1.50
CA ALA A 91 1.48 -2.42 -0.34
C ALA A 91 2.44 -3.61 -0.13
N LEU A 92 1.94 -4.84 -0.29
CA LEU A 92 2.78 -6.03 -0.17
C LEU A 92 3.82 -6.12 -1.28
N HIS A 93 3.44 -5.80 -2.52
CA HIS A 93 4.40 -5.76 -3.64
C HIS A 93 5.54 -4.78 -3.35
N ALA A 94 5.19 -3.57 -2.90
CA ALA A 94 6.17 -2.57 -2.52
C ALA A 94 7.08 -3.04 -1.38
N ALA A 95 6.50 -3.73 -0.38
CA ALA A 95 7.26 -4.26 0.74
C ALA A 95 8.27 -5.33 0.30
N LEU A 96 7.89 -6.21 -0.61
CA LEU A 96 8.79 -7.24 -1.14
C LEU A 96 9.91 -6.65 -1.98
N GLU A 97 9.62 -5.60 -2.76
CA GLU A 97 10.67 -4.88 -3.51
C GLU A 97 11.65 -4.20 -2.54
N LEU A 98 11.14 -3.57 -1.49
CA LEU A 98 12.00 -2.97 -0.45
C LEU A 98 12.84 -4.03 0.27
N ALA A 99 12.26 -5.19 0.56
CA ALA A 99 12.95 -6.27 1.25
C ALA A 99 14.20 -6.74 0.50
N LYS A 100 14.21 -6.66 -0.84
CA LYS A 100 15.37 -7.01 -1.66
C LYS A 100 16.57 -6.07 -1.42
N GLU A 101 16.33 -4.87 -0.92
CA GLU A 101 17.36 -3.87 -0.63
C GLU A 101 17.96 -4.05 0.78
N LEU A 102 17.32 -4.89 1.62
CA LEU A 102 17.70 -5.06 3.02
C LEU A 102 18.37 -6.41 3.26
N GLU A 103 19.42 -6.43 4.07
CA GLU A 103 20.02 -7.68 4.54
C GLU A 103 19.24 -8.25 5.72
N GLU A 104 18.73 -7.38 6.58
CA GLU A 104 17.91 -7.75 7.74
C GLU A 104 16.94 -6.62 8.07
N GLY A 105 15.93 -6.92 8.86
CA GLY A 105 14.98 -5.92 9.33
C GLY A 105 13.57 -6.49 9.44
N VAL A 106 12.67 -5.63 9.90
CA VAL A 106 11.24 -5.94 10.02
C VAL A 106 10.47 -4.90 9.22
N ILE A 107 9.61 -5.38 8.31
CA ILE A 107 8.70 -4.54 7.53
C ILE A 107 7.28 -4.86 7.96
N VAL A 108 6.57 -3.86 8.49
CA VAL A 108 5.16 -3.99 8.84
C VAL A 108 4.34 -3.35 7.71
N VAL A 109 3.40 -4.11 7.16
CA VAL A 109 2.53 -3.68 6.06
C VAL A 109 1.10 -3.67 6.55
N ILE A 110 0.40 -2.56 6.33
CA ILE A 110 -1.01 -2.45 6.72
C ILE A 110 -1.89 -2.94 5.57
N PHE A 111 -2.79 -3.88 5.88
CA PHE A 111 -3.85 -4.33 4.99
C PHE A 111 -5.18 -3.72 5.47
N PRO A 112 -5.62 -2.62 4.86
CA PRO A 112 -6.74 -1.84 5.41
C PRO A 112 -8.12 -2.46 5.20
N ASP A 113 -8.27 -3.37 4.25
CA ASP A 113 -9.56 -4.01 4.00
C ASP A 113 -9.43 -5.47 3.56
N GLY A 114 -10.56 -6.19 3.62
CA GLY A 114 -10.67 -7.54 3.09
C GLY A 114 -11.05 -7.55 1.62
N GLY A 115 -10.92 -8.71 0.98
CA GLY A 115 -11.19 -8.89 -0.44
C GLY A 115 -12.65 -9.22 -0.78
N GLU A 116 -13.50 -9.43 0.20
CA GLU A 116 -14.87 -9.92 -0.01
C GLU A 116 -15.72 -8.99 -0.87
N LYS A 117 -15.50 -7.69 -0.83
CA LYS A 117 -16.24 -6.74 -1.66
C LYS A 117 -15.70 -6.62 -3.10
N TYR A 118 -14.60 -7.30 -3.41
CA TYR A 118 -13.96 -7.26 -4.73
C TYR A 118 -14.10 -8.57 -5.51
N LEU A 119 -14.87 -9.54 -5.01
CA LEU A 119 -14.96 -10.88 -5.61
C LEU A 119 -15.48 -10.88 -7.04
N THR A 120 -16.32 -9.92 -7.41
CA THR A 120 -16.90 -9.80 -8.75
C THR A 120 -16.07 -8.90 -9.68
N THR A 121 -14.97 -8.37 -9.20
CA THR A 121 -14.08 -7.48 -9.96
C THR A 121 -12.67 -8.04 -10.00
N ALA A 122 -11.81 -7.45 -10.84
CA ALA A 122 -10.39 -7.79 -10.82
C ALA A 122 -9.80 -7.43 -9.44
N PRO A 123 -8.88 -8.23 -8.90
CA PRO A 123 -8.27 -9.39 -9.55
C PRO A 123 -9.02 -10.71 -9.33
N TYR A 124 -10.08 -10.73 -8.53
CA TYR A 124 -10.68 -11.99 -8.07
C TYR A 124 -11.65 -12.66 -9.03
N LYS A 125 -12.32 -11.90 -9.90
CA LYS A 125 -13.32 -12.47 -10.82
C LYS A 125 -12.78 -13.59 -11.72
N ASP A 126 -11.48 -13.63 -11.93
CA ASP A 126 -10.81 -14.60 -12.81
C ASP A 126 -9.95 -15.61 -12.02
N LEU A 127 -10.16 -15.69 -10.72
CA LEU A 127 -9.43 -16.64 -9.88
C LEU A 127 -9.85 -18.08 -10.13
#